data_b3a6b258e041b1c36bbb0c79a29f056a
#
_entry.id   b3a6b258e041b1c36bbb0c79a29f056a
#
_cell.length_a   1.000
_cell.length_b   1.000
_cell.length_c   1.000
_cell.angle_alpha   90.00
_cell.angle_beta   90.00
_cell.angle_gamma   90.00
#
_symmetry.space_group_name_H-M   'P 1'
#
loop_
_entity.id
_entity.type
_entity.pdbx_description
1 polymer ?
#
loop_
_entity_poly.entity_id
_entity_poly.type
_entity_poly.pdbx_seq_one_letter_code
_entity_poly.pdbx_strand_id
1 'polypeptide(L)'
;MHEKIVFIGNDKGFVYGSIKKGLEEQGFNIISVNSDIAYIMGKESESKIWLLYIENEVTDYVKIFEYIKKAVISNDVMLYLIASDSEIRDVHRYIPEHLIKHAFEKPVDMSSMYKYFSLMVLKQEEVEQEKSILIVDDDPSSLRALSDFLSVKYKVYMANSAMNAIMFLTKKKVDLIILDVSMPVVDGTQVFQMLQDEPSTRDIPIMFLTGNSDKDVVMNVLSLHPVKYLLKSMEPDKLILSIDDFLDSRK
;
A
#
# COMPACT_ATOMS: atom_id res chain seq x y z
N MET A 1 -2.17 8.80 12.74
CA MET A 1 -1.07 9.66 12.17
C MET A 1 -1.77 10.68 11.28
N HIS A 2 -1.48 11.99 11.37
CA HIS A 2 -2.16 12.97 10.52
C HIS A 2 -1.56 12.90 9.10
N GLU A 3 -2.41 12.61 8.11
CA GLU A 3 -1.98 12.56 6.72
C GLU A 3 -1.40 13.91 6.27
N LYS A 4 -0.28 13.84 5.55
CA LYS A 4 0.38 15.02 5.00
C LYS A 4 -0.13 15.29 3.58
N ILE A 5 -0.44 16.54 3.28
CA ILE A 5 -0.81 16.99 1.93
C ILE A 5 0.21 18.04 1.48
N VAL A 6 0.87 17.82 0.36
CA VAL A 6 1.65 18.86 -0.33
C VAL A 6 0.66 19.73 -1.08
N PHE A 7 0.45 20.97 -0.61
CA PHE A 7 -0.45 21.92 -1.23
C PHE A 7 0.36 22.93 -2.05
N ILE A 8 0.21 22.84 -3.36
CA ILE A 8 0.97 23.60 -4.35
C ILE A 8 0.12 24.78 -4.85
N GLY A 9 0.59 25.99 -4.70
CA GLY A 9 -0.08 27.21 -5.13
C GLY A 9 0.59 28.45 -4.57
N ASN A 10 -0.06 29.62 -4.74
CA ASN A 10 0.43 30.86 -4.16
C ASN A 10 0.06 30.92 -2.66
N ASP A 11 1.02 30.64 -1.81
CA ASP A 11 0.86 30.59 -0.36
C ASP A 11 0.47 31.93 0.30
N LYS A 12 0.56 33.03 -0.45
CA LYS A 12 0.12 34.37 -0.03
C LYS A 12 -1.31 34.69 -0.47
N GLY A 13 -1.94 33.82 -1.27
CA GLY A 13 -3.31 34.00 -1.77
C GLY A 13 -4.34 33.81 -0.66
N PHE A 14 -5.37 34.68 -0.62
CA PHE A 14 -6.45 34.58 0.38
C PHE A 14 -7.21 33.25 0.29
N VAL A 15 -7.56 32.82 -0.92
CA VAL A 15 -8.29 31.56 -1.14
C VAL A 15 -7.43 30.38 -0.76
N TYR A 16 -6.15 30.36 -1.16
CA TYR A 16 -5.18 29.35 -0.75
C TYR A 16 -5.10 29.24 0.77
N GLY A 17 -4.94 30.37 1.46
CA GLY A 17 -4.88 30.41 2.94
C GLY A 17 -6.14 29.88 3.60
N SER A 18 -7.32 30.17 3.04
CA SER A 18 -8.60 29.68 3.54
C SER A 18 -8.73 28.15 3.38
N ILE A 19 -8.34 27.63 2.22
CA ILE A 19 -8.35 26.17 1.95
C ILE A 19 -7.38 25.47 2.89
N LYS A 20 -6.15 25.99 2.99
CA LYS A 20 -5.13 25.45 3.89
C LYS A 20 -5.64 25.37 5.31
N LYS A 21 -6.11 26.48 5.86
CA LYS A 21 -6.63 26.55 7.24
C LYS A 21 -7.75 25.55 7.47
N GLY A 22 -8.69 25.45 6.54
CA GLY A 22 -9.78 24.51 6.67
C GLY A 22 -9.35 23.04 6.63
N LEU A 23 -8.36 22.68 5.82
CA LEU A 23 -7.77 21.33 5.84
C LEU A 23 -7.03 21.05 7.16
N GLU A 24 -6.29 22.03 7.70
CA GLU A 24 -5.62 21.91 8.99
C GLU A 24 -6.62 21.74 10.14
N GLU A 25 -7.76 22.44 10.12
CA GLU A 25 -8.85 22.28 11.09
C GLU A 25 -9.50 20.89 11.04
N GLN A 26 -9.44 20.20 9.91
CA GLN A 26 -9.86 18.81 9.76
C GLN A 26 -8.77 17.79 10.14
N GLY A 27 -7.62 18.24 10.62
CA GLY A 27 -6.55 17.38 11.11
C GLY A 27 -5.50 16.99 10.06
N PHE A 28 -5.51 17.57 8.86
CA PHE A 28 -4.47 17.33 7.86
C PHE A 28 -3.23 18.16 8.15
N ASN A 29 -2.05 17.59 7.90
CA ASN A 29 -0.79 18.32 7.98
C ASN A 29 -0.43 18.88 6.60
N ILE A 30 -0.51 20.20 6.43
CA ILE A 30 -0.33 20.86 5.12
C ILE A 30 1.09 21.34 4.93
N ILE A 31 1.78 20.79 3.94
CA ILE A 31 3.07 21.23 3.45
C ILE A 31 2.81 22.24 2.34
N SER A 32 2.87 23.55 2.67
CA SER A 32 2.66 24.61 1.70
C SER A 32 3.86 24.75 0.79
N VAL A 33 3.63 24.75 -0.52
CA VAL A 33 4.66 24.84 -1.55
C VAL A 33 4.23 25.86 -2.60
N ASN A 34 5.11 26.81 -2.90
CA ASN A 34 4.88 27.72 -4.01
C ASN A 34 4.88 26.96 -5.34
N SER A 35 4.13 27.46 -6.33
CA SER A 35 4.05 26.92 -7.69
C SER A 35 5.31 27.18 -8.54
N ASP A 36 6.47 26.89 -7.96
CA ASP A 36 7.77 26.91 -8.63
C ASP A 36 8.44 25.54 -8.45
N ILE A 37 9.02 25.03 -9.53
CA ILE A 37 9.62 23.71 -9.58
C ILE A 37 10.70 23.50 -8.50
N ALA A 38 11.45 24.55 -8.17
CA ALA A 38 12.53 24.49 -7.17
C ALA A 38 12.01 24.15 -5.77
N TYR A 39 10.76 24.50 -5.44
CA TYR A 39 10.14 24.20 -4.15
C TYR A 39 9.38 22.87 -4.14
N ILE A 40 8.99 22.37 -5.32
CA ILE A 40 8.21 21.13 -5.47
C ILE A 40 9.13 19.91 -5.49
N MET A 41 10.36 20.06 -6.02
CA MET A 41 11.32 18.95 -6.14
C MET A 41 11.61 18.31 -4.78
N GLY A 42 11.54 16.95 -4.74
CA GLY A 42 11.82 16.16 -3.55
C GLY A 42 10.62 15.99 -2.60
N LYS A 43 9.48 16.66 -2.86
CA LYS A 43 8.31 16.59 -1.98
C LYS A 43 7.59 15.25 -2.02
N GLU A 44 7.82 14.44 -3.04
CA GLU A 44 7.34 13.06 -3.14
C GLU A 44 7.85 12.14 -2.00
N SER A 45 8.95 12.52 -1.35
CA SER A 45 9.44 11.83 -0.14
C SER A 45 8.72 12.27 1.14
N GLU A 46 8.10 13.46 1.14
CA GLU A 46 7.40 14.01 2.30
C GLU A 46 5.92 13.61 2.34
N SER A 47 5.26 13.52 1.18
CA SER A 47 3.87 13.08 1.05
C SER A 47 3.57 12.52 -0.34
N LYS A 48 2.63 11.57 -0.37
CA LYS A 48 2.06 11.01 -1.61
C LYS A 48 0.79 11.73 -2.07
N ILE A 49 0.23 12.64 -1.30
CA ILE A 49 -0.98 13.39 -1.62
C ILE A 49 -0.58 14.81 -2.02
N TRP A 50 -0.79 15.13 -3.28
CA TRP A 50 -0.48 16.45 -3.84
C TRP A 50 -1.75 17.15 -4.31
N LEU A 51 -2.01 18.34 -3.78
CA LEU A 51 -3.12 19.21 -4.14
C LEU A 51 -2.57 20.42 -4.87
N LEU A 52 -2.87 20.56 -6.15
CA LEU A 52 -2.44 21.68 -6.98
C LEU A 52 -3.60 22.66 -7.18
N TYR A 53 -3.40 23.91 -6.78
CA TYR A 53 -4.33 25.02 -6.99
C TYR A 53 -3.88 25.87 -8.19
N ILE A 54 -4.69 25.90 -9.24
CA ILE A 54 -4.43 26.71 -10.43
C ILE A 54 -4.99 28.11 -10.17
N GLU A 55 -4.13 29.13 -10.11
CA GLU A 55 -4.53 30.53 -9.87
C GLU A 55 -4.28 31.43 -11.08
N ASN A 56 -3.28 31.08 -11.88
CA ASN A 56 -2.85 31.82 -13.06
C ASN A 56 -3.22 31.07 -14.35
N GLU A 57 -2.73 31.56 -15.48
CA GLU A 57 -2.91 30.83 -16.74
C GLU A 57 -2.24 29.45 -16.68
N VAL A 58 -2.90 28.44 -17.22
CA VAL A 58 -2.41 27.05 -17.20
C VAL A 58 -1.02 26.93 -17.85
N THR A 59 -0.70 27.79 -18.79
CA THR A 59 0.61 27.87 -19.46
C THR A 59 1.76 28.19 -18.52
N ASP A 60 1.52 28.86 -17.40
CA ASP A 60 2.55 29.19 -16.40
C ASP A 60 3.03 27.94 -15.64
N TYR A 61 2.24 26.89 -15.65
CA TYR A 61 2.50 25.64 -14.93
C TYR A 61 3.17 24.55 -15.76
N VAL A 62 3.50 24.79 -17.03
CA VAL A 62 3.99 23.72 -17.94
C VAL A 62 5.20 22.95 -17.38
N LYS A 63 6.19 23.67 -16.84
CA LYS A 63 7.38 23.03 -16.22
C LYS A 63 7.03 22.20 -14.99
N ILE A 64 6.06 22.67 -14.21
CA ILE A 64 5.55 21.99 -13.01
C ILE A 64 4.79 20.74 -13.42
N PHE A 65 3.98 20.81 -14.46
CA PHE A 65 3.22 19.65 -14.96
C PHE A 65 4.12 18.50 -15.41
N GLU A 66 5.24 18.80 -16.07
CA GLU A 66 6.20 17.75 -16.46
C GLU A 66 6.77 17.03 -15.23
N TYR A 67 7.13 17.79 -14.19
CA TYR A 67 7.63 17.20 -12.95
C TYR A 67 6.56 16.43 -12.19
N ILE A 68 5.35 16.99 -12.03
CA ILE A 68 4.22 16.34 -11.36
C ILE A 68 3.87 15.03 -12.07
N LYS A 69 3.77 15.04 -13.40
CA LYS A 69 3.50 13.82 -14.18
C LYS A 69 4.53 12.72 -13.92
N LYS A 70 5.82 13.08 -13.85
CA LYS A 70 6.87 12.14 -13.49
C LYS A 70 6.71 11.63 -12.05
N ALA A 71 6.39 12.50 -11.09
CA ALA A 71 6.18 12.11 -9.70
C ALA A 71 4.98 11.16 -9.55
N VAL A 72 3.88 11.41 -10.26
CA VAL A 72 2.70 10.53 -10.27
C VAL A 72 3.04 9.15 -10.82
N ILE A 73 3.77 9.09 -11.95
CA ILE A 73 4.07 7.80 -12.63
C ILE A 73 5.14 7.00 -11.88
N SER A 74 6.20 7.66 -11.37
CA SER A 74 7.39 6.98 -10.84
C SER A 74 7.41 6.84 -9.33
N ASN A 75 6.65 7.67 -8.60
CA ASN A 75 6.73 7.78 -7.15
C ASN A 75 5.38 7.58 -6.44
N ASP A 76 4.37 7.06 -7.15
CA ASP A 76 3.01 6.80 -6.64
C ASP A 76 2.34 8.02 -5.98
N VAL A 77 2.63 9.24 -6.50
CA VAL A 77 1.99 10.46 -6.04
C VAL A 77 0.54 10.51 -6.55
N MET A 78 -0.38 10.80 -5.67
CA MET A 78 -1.79 11.03 -5.99
C MET A 78 -2.02 12.53 -6.21
N LEU A 79 -2.32 12.90 -7.45
CA LEU A 79 -2.56 14.30 -7.83
C LEU A 79 -4.04 14.65 -7.73
N TYR A 80 -4.30 15.74 -7.04
CA TYR A 80 -5.61 16.40 -6.94
C TYR A 80 -5.49 17.82 -7.48
N LEU A 81 -6.54 18.32 -8.13
CA LEU A 81 -6.59 19.67 -8.67
C LEU A 81 -7.66 20.52 -7.98
N ILE A 82 -7.40 21.83 -7.89
CA ILE A 82 -8.41 22.85 -7.66
C ILE A 82 -8.33 23.81 -8.84
N ALA A 83 -9.34 23.80 -9.70
CA ALA A 83 -9.35 24.57 -10.95
C ALA A 83 -10.79 24.80 -11.45
N SER A 84 -11.00 25.78 -12.32
CA SER A 84 -12.26 25.93 -13.05
C SER A 84 -12.39 24.86 -14.14
N ASP A 85 -13.59 24.64 -14.64
CA ASP A 85 -13.86 23.68 -15.71
C ASP A 85 -13.02 23.96 -16.99
N SER A 86 -12.81 25.23 -17.35
CA SER A 86 -11.91 25.59 -18.46
C SER A 86 -10.46 25.27 -18.19
N GLU A 87 -9.97 25.56 -16.98
CA GLU A 87 -8.60 25.26 -16.56
C GLU A 87 -8.36 23.73 -16.52
N ILE A 88 -9.32 22.95 -16.06
CA ILE A 88 -9.25 21.47 -16.04
C ILE A 88 -9.06 20.93 -17.47
N ARG A 89 -9.84 21.43 -18.44
CA ARG A 89 -9.68 21.03 -19.86
C ARG A 89 -8.29 21.40 -20.39
N ASP A 90 -7.76 22.55 -20.01
CA ASP A 90 -6.44 22.98 -20.45
C ASP A 90 -5.31 22.17 -19.77
N VAL A 91 -5.46 21.83 -18.49
CA VAL A 91 -4.52 20.93 -17.77
C VAL A 91 -4.43 19.57 -18.43
N HIS A 92 -5.55 19.01 -18.94
CA HIS A 92 -5.54 17.72 -19.62
C HIS A 92 -4.68 17.66 -20.89
N ARG A 93 -4.30 18.82 -21.47
CA ARG A 93 -3.32 18.87 -22.57
C ARG A 93 -1.90 18.49 -22.12
N TYR A 94 -1.61 18.62 -20.83
CA TYR A 94 -0.29 18.38 -20.23
C TYR A 94 -0.26 17.14 -19.34
N ILE A 95 -1.31 16.95 -18.53
CA ILE A 95 -1.47 15.81 -17.62
C ILE A 95 -2.70 15.01 -18.05
N PRO A 96 -2.54 13.76 -18.52
CA PRO A 96 -3.67 12.89 -18.86
C PRO A 96 -4.65 12.73 -17.70
N GLU A 97 -5.95 12.71 -18.00
CA GLU A 97 -7.04 12.63 -17.00
C GLU A 97 -6.85 11.49 -16.00
N HIS A 98 -6.46 10.29 -16.46
CA HIS A 98 -6.27 9.12 -15.60
C HIS A 98 -5.14 9.27 -14.55
N LEU A 99 -4.28 10.27 -14.68
CA LEU A 99 -3.23 10.59 -13.70
C LEU A 99 -3.72 11.56 -12.61
N ILE A 100 -4.92 12.14 -12.78
CA ILE A 100 -5.54 13.04 -11.81
C ILE A 100 -6.60 12.24 -11.04
N LYS A 101 -6.43 12.12 -9.73
CA LYS A 101 -7.35 11.35 -8.88
C LYS A 101 -8.71 12.00 -8.75
N HIS A 102 -8.73 13.34 -8.62
CA HIS A 102 -9.94 14.13 -8.56
C HIS A 102 -9.64 15.60 -8.83
N ALA A 103 -10.60 16.32 -9.41
CA ALA A 103 -10.53 17.77 -9.58
C ALA A 103 -11.71 18.43 -8.84
N PHE A 104 -11.39 19.36 -7.96
CA PHE A 104 -12.36 20.19 -7.26
C PHE A 104 -12.60 21.46 -8.09
N GLU A 105 -13.81 21.63 -8.56
CA GLU A 105 -14.18 22.77 -9.41
C GLU A 105 -14.33 24.05 -8.59
N LYS A 106 -13.87 25.16 -9.14
CA LYS A 106 -14.07 26.51 -8.58
C LYS A 106 -15.47 27.05 -8.94
N PRO A 107 -16.17 27.71 -7.99
CA PRO A 107 -15.80 27.96 -6.59
C PRO A 107 -15.83 26.69 -5.74
N VAL A 108 -14.80 26.46 -4.94
CA VAL A 108 -14.63 25.22 -4.20
C VAL A 108 -15.71 25.08 -3.12
N ASP A 109 -16.48 23.99 -3.16
CA ASP A 109 -17.26 23.55 -2.02
C ASP A 109 -16.33 22.89 -0.98
N MET A 110 -15.96 23.70 0.01
CA MET A 110 -15.05 23.29 1.07
C MET A 110 -15.55 22.06 1.84
N SER A 111 -16.87 21.99 2.09
CA SER A 111 -17.47 20.88 2.83
C SER A 111 -17.31 19.54 2.05
N SER A 112 -17.62 19.56 0.78
CA SER A 112 -17.47 18.39 -0.09
C SER A 112 -16.00 17.99 -0.24
N MET A 113 -15.09 18.94 -0.36
CA MET A 113 -13.65 18.67 -0.47
C MET A 113 -13.12 18.02 0.82
N TYR A 114 -13.47 18.55 2.00
CA TYR A 114 -13.03 17.98 3.27
C TYR A 114 -13.58 16.57 3.49
N LYS A 115 -14.86 16.37 3.18
CA LYS A 115 -15.50 15.04 3.24
C LYS A 115 -14.78 14.05 2.31
N TYR A 116 -14.40 14.48 1.11
CA TYR A 116 -13.67 13.64 0.16
C TYR A 116 -12.32 13.18 0.74
N PHE A 117 -11.51 14.11 1.25
CA PHE A 117 -10.21 13.76 1.83
C PHE A 117 -10.36 12.91 3.10
N SER A 118 -11.33 13.20 3.97
CA SER A 118 -11.58 12.38 5.16
C SER A 118 -11.98 10.94 4.80
N LEU A 119 -12.84 10.75 3.81
CA LEU A 119 -13.22 9.41 3.33
C LEU A 119 -12.05 8.68 2.65
N MET A 120 -11.19 9.42 1.94
CA MET A 120 -9.99 8.84 1.33
C MET A 120 -9.03 8.31 2.40
N VAL A 121 -8.78 9.08 3.47
CA VAL A 121 -7.92 8.67 4.59
C VAL A 121 -8.50 7.46 5.30
N LEU A 122 -9.81 7.44 5.60
CA LEU A 122 -10.46 6.28 6.22
C LEU A 122 -10.30 5.01 5.37
N LYS A 123 -10.49 5.11 4.05
CA LYS A 123 -10.26 3.98 3.16
C LYS A 123 -8.80 3.53 3.12
N GLN A 124 -7.86 4.47 3.19
CA GLN A 124 -6.44 4.14 3.21
C GLN A 124 -6.05 3.47 4.53
N GLU A 125 -6.57 3.92 5.66
CA GLU A 125 -6.41 3.27 6.96
C GLU A 125 -7.02 1.86 6.98
N GLU A 126 -8.19 1.65 6.35
CA GLU A 126 -8.79 0.31 6.20
C GLU A 126 -7.88 -0.62 5.37
N VAL A 127 -7.33 -0.12 4.25
CA VAL A 127 -6.41 -0.89 3.38
C VAL A 127 -5.06 -1.13 4.08
N GLU A 128 -4.55 -0.19 4.87
CA GLU A 128 -3.31 -0.36 5.66
C GLU A 128 -3.52 -1.29 6.86
N GLN A 129 -4.75 -1.40 7.38
CA GLN A 129 -5.11 -2.37 8.42
C GLN A 129 -5.38 -3.76 7.87
N GLU A 130 -5.54 -3.91 6.56
CA GLU A 130 -5.71 -5.22 5.93
C GLU A 130 -4.43 -6.03 6.08
N LYS A 131 -4.50 -7.07 6.92
CA LYS A 131 -3.36 -7.95 7.16
C LYS A 131 -2.91 -8.62 5.88
N SER A 132 -1.61 -8.64 5.66
CA SER A 132 -1.00 -9.17 4.45
C SER A 132 -0.35 -10.53 4.68
N ILE A 133 -0.60 -11.48 3.78
CA ILE A 133 -0.12 -12.86 3.85
C ILE A 133 0.67 -13.18 2.58
N LEU A 134 1.86 -13.73 2.74
CA LEU A 134 2.60 -14.36 1.64
C LEU A 134 2.42 -15.87 1.71
N ILE A 135 1.87 -16.46 0.65
CA ILE A 135 1.79 -17.91 0.48
C ILE A 135 2.97 -18.36 -0.37
N VAL A 136 3.68 -19.39 0.12
CA VAL A 136 4.83 -19.99 -0.58
C VAL A 136 4.55 -21.47 -0.77
N ASP A 137 4.36 -21.89 -2.01
CA ASP A 137 4.03 -23.28 -2.39
C ASP A 137 4.44 -23.48 -3.86
N ASP A 138 5.05 -24.59 -4.23
CA ASP A 138 5.46 -24.84 -5.61
C ASP A 138 4.33 -25.31 -6.53
N ASP A 139 3.21 -25.78 -5.96
CA ASP A 139 2.02 -26.17 -6.71
C ASP A 139 1.14 -24.96 -7.04
N PRO A 140 1.00 -24.58 -8.34
CA PRO A 140 0.15 -23.48 -8.74
C PRO A 140 -1.32 -23.64 -8.39
N SER A 141 -1.80 -24.88 -8.26
CA SER A 141 -3.20 -25.18 -7.92
C SER A 141 -3.46 -24.88 -6.45
N SER A 142 -2.55 -25.29 -5.57
CA SER A 142 -2.55 -24.95 -4.15
C SER A 142 -2.47 -23.44 -3.94
N LEU A 143 -1.55 -22.75 -4.62
CA LEU A 143 -1.42 -21.29 -4.53
C LEU A 143 -2.72 -20.57 -4.88
N ARG A 144 -3.35 -20.93 -6.00
CA ARG A 144 -4.61 -20.31 -6.43
C ARG A 144 -5.74 -20.58 -5.44
N ALA A 145 -5.94 -21.83 -5.05
CA ALA A 145 -7.01 -22.20 -4.12
C ALA A 145 -6.88 -21.46 -2.79
N LEU A 146 -5.68 -21.41 -2.22
CA LEU A 146 -5.42 -20.68 -0.98
C LEU A 146 -5.56 -19.16 -1.16
N SER A 147 -5.08 -18.62 -2.27
CA SER A 147 -5.22 -17.20 -2.57
C SER A 147 -6.68 -16.79 -2.70
N ASP A 148 -7.47 -17.46 -3.52
CA ASP A 148 -8.89 -17.17 -3.73
C ASP A 148 -9.65 -17.18 -2.40
N PHE A 149 -9.28 -18.09 -1.54
CA PHE A 149 -9.91 -18.30 -0.26
C PHE A 149 -9.53 -17.24 0.78
N LEU A 150 -8.24 -16.94 0.91
CA LEU A 150 -7.73 -15.97 1.88
C LEU A 150 -7.95 -14.51 1.45
N SER A 151 -8.06 -14.24 0.14
CA SER A 151 -8.28 -12.89 -0.39
C SER A 151 -9.64 -12.28 -0.04
N VAL A 152 -10.55 -13.07 0.52
CA VAL A 152 -11.81 -12.55 1.07
C VAL A 152 -11.57 -11.63 2.28
N LYS A 153 -10.48 -11.86 3.02
CA LYS A 153 -10.21 -11.18 4.29
C LYS A 153 -8.82 -10.55 4.39
N TYR A 154 -7.88 -11.02 3.61
CA TYR A 154 -6.47 -10.65 3.70
C TYR A 154 -5.93 -10.18 2.36
N LYS A 155 -4.91 -9.34 2.40
CA LYS A 155 -4.10 -9.02 1.23
C LYS A 155 -3.14 -10.16 0.95
N VAL A 156 -3.38 -10.92 -0.10
CA VAL A 156 -2.62 -12.14 -0.40
C VAL A 156 -1.58 -11.90 -1.47
N TYR A 157 -0.38 -12.38 -1.22
CA TYR A 157 0.72 -12.47 -2.16
C TYR A 157 1.12 -13.94 -2.34
N MET A 158 1.63 -14.28 -3.52
CA MET A 158 2.00 -15.65 -3.87
C MET A 158 3.44 -15.73 -4.34
N ALA A 159 4.17 -16.74 -3.88
CA ALA A 159 5.48 -17.11 -4.40
C ALA A 159 5.52 -18.61 -4.68
N ASN A 160 5.93 -19.01 -5.87
CA ASN A 160 5.99 -20.41 -6.29
C ASN A 160 7.37 -21.06 -6.03
N SER A 161 8.23 -20.41 -5.27
CA SER A 161 9.56 -20.91 -4.91
C SER A 161 10.17 -20.12 -3.78
N ALA A 162 11.15 -20.69 -3.08
CA ALA A 162 11.97 -20.03 -2.07
C ALA A 162 12.61 -18.73 -2.60
N MET A 163 13.18 -18.77 -3.80
CA MET A 163 13.83 -17.61 -4.42
C MET A 163 12.85 -16.45 -4.63
N ASN A 164 11.65 -16.74 -5.17
CA ASN A 164 10.62 -15.73 -5.40
C ASN A 164 10.09 -15.15 -4.09
N ALA A 165 9.95 -15.96 -3.04
CA ALA A 165 9.57 -15.51 -1.70
C ALA A 165 10.61 -14.53 -1.13
N ILE A 166 11.89 -14.89 -1.16
CA ILE A 166 12.98 -14.05 -0.67
C ILE A 166 13.03 -12.74 -1.48
N MET A 167 13.01 -12.80 -2.81
CA MET A 167 13.00 -11.59 -3.66
C MET A 167 11.79 -10.69 -3.40
N PHE A 168 10.64 -11.25 -3.12
CA PHE A 168 9.45 -10.47 -2.76
C PHE A 168 9.66 -9.74 -1.42
N LEU A 169 10.17 -10.45 -0.40
CA LEU A 169 10.36 -9.92 0.94
C LEU A 169 11.46 -8.85 1.04
N THR A 170 12.40 -8.78 0.07
CA THR A 170 13.33 -7.65 -0.02
C THR A 170 12.64 -6.32 -0.37
N LYS A 171 11.45 -6.39 -0.99
CA LYS A 171 10.72 -5.21 -1.48
C LYS A 171 9.47 -4.88 -0.67
N LYS A 172 8.86 -5.88 -0.03
CA LYS A 172 7.61 -5.75 0.72
C LYS A 172 7.65 -6.56 2.01
N LYS A 173 7.10 -5.97 3.07
CA LYS A 173 6.83 -6.68 4.33
C LYS A 173 5.44 -7.31 4.28
N VAL A 174 5.29 -8.41 5.02
CA VAL A 174 4.00 -9.07 5.23
C VAL A 174 3.80 -9.36 6.72
N ASP A 175 2.55 -9.55 7.13
CA ASP A 175 2.19 -9.84 8.52
C ASP A 175 2.32 -11.33 8.86
N LEU A 176 2.26 -12.20 7.84
CA LEU A 176 2.35 -13.64 7.99
C LEU A 176 2.88 -14.29 6.71
N ILE A 177 3.67 -15.35 6.87
CA ILE A 177 4.04 -16.26 5.78
C ILE A 177 3.36 -17.61 6.02
N ILE A 178 2.68 -18.11 5.00
CA ILE A 178 2.19 -19.51 4.94
C ILE A 178 3.11 -20.25 3.99
N LEU A 179 3.80 -21.27 4.51
CA LEU A 179 4.91 -21.94 3.84
C LEU A 179 4.64 -23.43 3.71
N ASP A 180 4.64 -23.93 2.48
CA ASP A 180 4.63 -25.38 2.28
C ASP A 180 5.97 -25.99 2.68
N VAL A 181 5.89 -27.18 3.27
CA VAL A 181 7.08 -27.95 3.68
C VAL A 181 7.71 -28.64 2.48
N SER A 182 6.91 -29.24 1.60
CA SER A 182 7.36 -30.17 0.58
C SER A 182 7.56 -29.47 -0.78
N MET A 183 8.57 -28.64 -0.89
CA MET A 183 8.93 -27.98 -2.14
C MET A 183 10.20 -28.57 -2.77
N PRO A 184 10.31 -28.63 -4.11
CA PRO A 184 11.51 -29.11 -4.78
C PRO A 184 12.68 -28.12 -4.64
N VAL A 185 13.90 -28.63 -4.71
CA VAL A 185 15.18 -27.92 -4.67
C VAL A 185 15.52 -27.35 -3.28
N VAL A 186 14.63 -26.54 -2.69
CA VAL A 186 14.76 -25.98 -1.34
C VAL A 186 13.44 -26.23 -0.63
N ASP A 187 13.46 -27.09 0.38
CA ASP A 187 12.27 -27.41 1.16
C ASP A 187 11.87 -26.25 2.11
N GLY A 188 10.62 -26.31 2.61
CA GLY A 188 10.10 -25.23 3.47
C GLY A 188 10.89 -25.06 4.76
N THR A 189 11.51 -26.11 5.31
CA THR A 189 12.32 -26.01 6.53
C THR A 189 13.61 -25.22 6.29
N GLN A 190 14.23 -25.41 5.14
CA GLN A 190 15.38 -24.63 4.71
C GLN A 190 15.00 -23.16 4.45
N VAL A 191 13.86 -22.91 3.80
CA VAL A 191 13.33 -21.54 3.61
C VAL A 191 13.09 -20.87 4.96
N PHE A 192 12.49 -21.59 5.91
CA PHE A 192 12.26 -21.09 7.26
C PHE A 192 13.58 -20.65 7.91
N GLN A 193 14.62 -21.48 7.88
CA GLN A 193 15.93 -21.14 8.45
C GLN A 193 16.54 -19.91 7.78
N MET A 194 16.52 -19.84 6.45
CA MET A 194 17.01 -18.68 5.72
C MET A 194 16.31 -17.38 6.13
N LEU A 195 14.99 -17.42 6.32
CA LEU A 195 14.20 -16.26 6.74
C LEU A 195 14.46 -15.86 8.20
N GLN A 196 14.73 -16.83 9.08
CA GLN A 196 15.08 -16.56 10.47
C GLN A 196 16.50 -15.99 10.65
N ASP A 197 17.42 -16.38 9.77
CA ASP A 197 18.81 -15.88 9.80
C ASP A 197 18.93 -14.44 9.27
N GLU A 198 17.98 -13.99 8.46
CA GLU A 198 18.00 -12.66 7.85
C GLU A 198 17.33 -11.61 8.75
N PRO A 199 18.05 -10.55 9.18
CA PRO A 199 17.52 -9.53 10.08
C PRO A 199 16.23 -8.83 9.61
N SER A 200 16.01 -8.74 8.29
CA SER A 200 14.84 -8.08 7.71
C SER A 200 13.57 -8.93 7.72
N THR A 201 13.69 -10.25 7.88
CA THR A 201 12.57 -11.21 7.78
C THR A 201 12.36 -12.07 9.02
N ARG A 202 13.34 -12.17 9.93
CA ARG A 202 13.28 -13.05 11.10
C ARG A 202 12.08 -12.82 12.03
N ASP A 203 11.57 -11.59 12.08
CA ASP A 203 10.44 -11.24 12.93
C ASP A 203 9.08 -11.51 12.27
N ILE A 204 9.06 -11.92 10.99
CA ILE A 204 7.84 -12.28 10.28
C ILE A 204 7.42 -13.67 10.75
N PRO A 205 6.20 -13.81 11.29
CA PRO A 205 5.70 -15.10 11.72
C PRO A 205 5.50 -16.04 10.53
N ILE A 206 5.81 -17.32 10.74
CA ILE A 206 5.68 -18.36 9.71
C ILE A 206 4.80 -19.48 10.23
N MET A 207 3.75 -19.79 9.47
CA MET A 207 2.92 -20.99 9.63
C MET A 207 3.27 -21.98 8.53
N PHE A 208 3.50 -23.24 8.88
CA PHE A 208 3.62 -24.28 7.87
C PHE A 208 2.24 -24.81 7.48
N LEU A 209 2.04 -24.99 6.18
CA LEU A 209 0.85 -25.61 5.61
C LEU A 209 1.30 -26.73 4.68
N THR A 210 1.01 -27.99 5.01
CA THR A 210 1.50 -29.14 4.27
C THR A 210 0.45 -30.21 4.05
N GLY A 211 0.58 -30.93 2.94
CA GLY A 211 -0.22 -32.14 2.67
C GLY A 211 0.29 -33.37 3.41
N ASN A 212 1.50 -33.32 3.97
CA ASN A 212 2.13 -34.48 4.59
C ASN A 212 1.83 -34.53 6.09
N SER A 213 1.31 -35.68 6.54
CA SER A 213 1.03 -35.99 7.94
C SER A 213 2.03 -36.99 8.55
N ASP A 214 3.16 -37.23 7.86
CA ASP A 214 4.22 -38.11 8.36
C ASP A 214 4.79 -37.56 9.67
N LYS A 215 4.87 -38.41 10.67
CA LYS A 215 5.32 -38.02 12.02
C LYS A 215 6.72 -37.43 12.03
N ASP A 216 7.63 -37.99 11.23
CA ASP A 216 9.03 -37.51 11.21
C ASP A 216 9.13 -36.10 10.59
N VAL A 217 8.37 -35.82 9.54
CA VAL A 217 8.27 -34.49 8.93
C VAL A 217 7.65 -33.52 9.92
N VAL A 218 6.56 -33.90 10.56
CA VAL A 218 5.88 -33.03 11.56
C VAL A 218 6.81 -32.72 12.74
N MET A 219 7.53 -33.72 13.28
CA MET A 219 8.46 -33.50 14.39
C MET A 219 9.63 -32.61 14.01
N ASN A 220 10.16 -32.76 12.79
CA ASN A 220 11.22 -31.90 12.29
C ASN A 220 10.76 -30.43 12.20
N VAL A 221 9.60 -30.20 11.60
CA VAL A 221 9.02 -28.85 11.47
C VAL A 221 8.72 -28.23 12.84
N LEU A 222 8.15 -28.99 13.77
CA LEU A 222 7.85 -28.50 15.13
C LEU A 222 9.11 -28.16 15.92
N SER A 223 10.23 -28.83 15.68
CA SER A 223 11.51 -28.51 16.32
C SER A 223 12.06 -27.12 15.92
N LEU A 224 11.60 -26.55 14.83
CA LEU A 224 11.95 -25.20 14.37
C LEU A 224 11.13 -24.11 15.08
N HIS A 225 10.17 -24.48 15.93
CA HIS A 225 9.28 -23.56 16.65
C HIS A 225 8.51 -22.59 15.74
N PRO A 226 7.84 -23.09 14.67
CA PRO A 226 6.96 -22.24 13.87
C PRO A 226 5.79 -21.74 14.72
N VAL A 227 5.13 -20.70 14.26
CA VAL A 227 3.93 -20.19 14.94
C VAL A 227 2.82 -21.24 15.00
N LYS A 228 2.56 -21.88 13.87
CA LYS A 228 1.61 -23.02 13.77
C LYS A 228 2.05 -23.97 12.66
N TYR A 229 1.54 -25.20 12.78
CA TYR A 229 1.60 -26.22 11.75
C TYR A 229 0.17 -26.61 11.37
N LEU A 230 -0.17 -26.50 10.08
CA LEU A 230 -1.50 -26.68 9.54
C LEU A 230 -1.47 -27.73 8.41
N LEU A 231 -2.55 -28.46 8.22
CA LEU A 231 -2.67 -29.43 7.13
C LEU A 231 -3.46 -28.85 5.95
N LYS A 232 -3.00 -29.08 4.72
CA LYS A 232 -3.72 -28.72 3.48
C LYS A 232 -5.11 -29.38 3.38
N SER A 233 -5.33 -30.48 4.11
CA SER A 233 -6.63 -31.17 4.20
C SER A 233 -7.60 -30.53 5.21
N MET A 234 -7.17 -29.50 5.93
CA MET A 234 -8.03 -28.76 6.86
C MET A 234 -9.14 -28.05 6.10
N GLU A 235 -10.34 -28.05 6.70
CA GLU A 235 -11.47 -27.27 6.15
C GLU A 235 -11.11 -25.79 6.08
N PRO A 236 -11.43 -25.13 4.99
CA PRO A 236 -11.10 -23.72 4.77
C PRO A 236 -11.45 -22.80 5.92
N ASP A 237 -12.66 -22.90 6.47
CA ASP A 237 -13.11 -22.04 7.57
C ASP A 237 -12.24 -22.21 8.84
N LYS A 238 -11.79 -23.43 9.10
CA LYS A 238 -10.88 -23.71 10.22
C LYS A 238 -9.49 -23.14 10.00
N LEU A 239 -9.04 -23.11 8.74
CA LEU A 239 -7.78 -22.47 8.36
C LEU A 239 -7.83 -20.96 8.61
N ILE A 240 -8.88 -20.29 8.16
CA ILE A 240 -9.10 -18.86 8.41
C ILE A 240 -9.13 -18.58 9.92
N LEU A 241 -9.96 -19.30 10.67
CA LEU A 241 -10.05 -19.11 12.12
C LEU A 241 -8.68 -19.27 12.80
N SER A 242 -7.88 -20.22 12.34
CA SER A 242 -6.54 -20.44 12.90
C SER A 242 -5.57 -19.30 12.62
N ILE A 243 -5.71 -18.66 11.47
CA ILE A 243 -4.94 -17.46 11.07
C ILE A 243 -5.44 -16.25 11.86
N ASP A 244 -6.76 -16.05 11.95
CA ASP A 244 -7.40 -14.98 12.69
C ASP A 244 -6.96 -14.95 14.15
N ASP A 245 -7.14 -16.08 14.84
CA ASP A 245 -6.75 -16.23 16.25
C ASP A 245 -5.30 -15.82 16.50
N PHE A 246 -4.43 -16.14 15.55
CA PHE A 246 -3.02 -15.78 15.67
C PHE A 246 -2.78 -14.30 15.42
N LEU A 247 -3.30 -13.75 14.32
CA LEU A 247 -3.07 -12.35 13.95
C LEU A 247 -3.73 -11.37 14.95
N ASP A 248 -4.87 -11.75 15.54
CA ASP A 248 -5.55 -10.96 16.56
C ASP A 248 -4.83 -10.98 17.92
N SER A 249 -4.14 -12.06 18.24
CA SER A 249 -3.34 -12.17 19.48
C SER A 249 -2.07 -11.29 19.48
N ARG A 250 -1.71 -10.71 18.35
CA ARG A 250 -0.50 -9.85 18.18
C ARG A 250 -0.82 -8.34 18.09
N LYS A 251 -2.06 -7.95 18.38
CA LYS A 251 -2.47 -6.53 18.45
C LYS A 251 -2.00 -5.81 19.70
#